data_98774c05f092437612316d5664dba8fc
#
_entry.id   98774c05f092437612316d5664dba8fc
#
_cell.length_a   1.000
_cell.length_b   1.000
_cell.length_c   1.000
_cell.angle_alpha   90.00
_cell.angle_beta   90.00
_cell.angle_gamma   90.00
#
_symmetry.space_group_name_H-M   'P 1'
#
loop_
_entity.id
_entity.type
_entity.pdbx_description
1 polymer ?
#
loop_
_entity_poly.entity_id
_entity_poly.type
_entity_poly.pdbx_seq_one_letter_code
_entity_poly.pdbx_strand_id
1 'polypeptide(L)'
;MSEAIPGVIVTATFLLLASLTFLFITEVWSGQSRLIQANTAQQVEYTNTSISIQPDNIAMDLGCNTLTAPVDNTGQTLVASFSEMDLLADYTDASTNQVVNHLEYTTDWTLASLSPDTRDPNQWNPAETANFKVPISRLIQFDSSGT
;
A
#
# COMPACT_ATOMS: atom_id res chain seq x y z
N MET A 1 -59.75 39.39 14.42
CA MET A 1 -58.53 39.37 13.55
C MET A 1 -57.19 39.15 14.28
N SER A 2 -57.19 38.89 15.61
CA SER A 2 -55.94 38.75 16.38
C SER A 2 -55.40 37.32 16.51
N GLU A 3 -56.11 36.31 16.10
CA GLU A 3 -55.69 34.89 16.24
C GLU A 3 -54.90 34.35 15.03
N ALA A 4 -54.93 35.01 13.89
CA ALA A 4 -54.22 34.55 12.71
C ALA A 4 -52.72 34.80 12.77
N ILE A 5 -52.27 35.82 13.49
CA ILE A 5 -50.84 36.21 13.57
C ILE A 5 -50.00 35.17 14.31
N PRO A 6 -50.41 34.60 15.47
CA PRO A 6 -49.61 33.55 16.15
C PRO A 6 -49.45 32.30 15.29
N GLY A 7 -50.51 31.89 14.57
CA GLY A 7 -50.45 30.73 13.69
C GLY A 7 -49.46 30.87 12.55
N VAL A 8 -49.36 32.03 11.92
CA VAL A 8 -48.41 32.30 10.85
C VAL A 8 -46.99 32.29 11.37
N ILE A 9 -46.72 32.84 12.55
CA ILE A 9 -45.39 32.86 13.15
C ILE A 9 -44.93 31.43 13.48
N VAL A 10 -45.80 30.61 14.07
CA VAL A 10 -45.48 29.22 14.41
C VAL A 10 -45.17 28.39 13.12
N THR A 11 -45.98 28.59 12.08
CA THR A 11 -45.76 27.87 10.80
C THR A 11 -44.48 28.32 10.14
N ALA A 12 -44.15 29.60 10.14
CA ALA A 12 -42.93 30.13 9.57
C ALA A 12 -41.66 29.64 10.32
N THR A 13 -41.69 29.61 11.65
CA THR A 13 -40.58 29.07 12.45
C THR A 13 -40.41 27.58 12.26
N PHE A 14 -41.49 26.82 12.13
CA PHE A 14 -41.40 25.37 11.84
C PHE A 14 -40.78 25.10 10.48
N LEU A 15 -41.18 25.82 9.42
CA LEU A 15 -40.61 25.70 8.09
C LEU A 15 -39.13 26.09 8.06
N LEU A 16 -38.75 27.12 8.80
CA LEU A 16 -37.35 27.55 8.92
C LEU A 16 -36.49 26.46 9.60
N LEU A 17 -36.94 25.89 10.71
CA LEU A 17 -36.28 24.82 11.42
C LEU A 17 -36.18 23.54 10.54
N ALA A 18 -37.25 23.18 9.84
CA ALA A 18 -37.27 22.02 8.96
C ALA A 18 -36.26 22.18 7.77
N SER A 19 -36.18 23.38 7.19
CA SER A 19 -35.24 23.66 6.11
C SER A 19 -33.76 23.64 6.58
N LEU A 20 -33.50 24.20 7.76
CA LEU A 20 -32.16 24.17 8.37
C LEU A 20 -31.70 22.73 8.69
N THR A 21 -32.60 21.90 9.24
CA THR A 21 -32.32 20.50 9.54
C THR A 21 -32.07 19.70 8.26
N PHE A 22 -32.84 19.95 7.22
CA PHE A 22 -32.64 19.29 5.92
C PHE A 22 -31.28 19.65 5.29
N LEU A 23 -30.89 20.91 5.31
CA LEU A 23 -29.58 21.35 4.84
C LEU A 23 -28.44 20.71 5.64
N PHE A 24 -28.56 20.65 6.95
CA PHE A 24 -27.56 20.01 7.82
C PHE A 24 -27.43 18.52 7.52
N ILE A 25 -28.54 17.79 7.36
CA ILE A 25 -28.52 16.36 7.02
C ILE A 25 -27.87 16.12 5.66
N THR A 26 -28.18 16.94 4.65
CA THR A 26 -27.58 16.77 3.32
C THR A 26 -26.08 17.05 3.32
N GLU A 27 -25.62 18.01 4.10
CA GLU A 27 -24.20 18.33 4.21
C GLU A 27 -23.40 17.21 4.94
N VAL A 28 -23.94 16.71 6.04
CA VAL A 28 -23.33 15.57 6.77
C VAL A 28 -23.30 14.31 5.90
N TRP A 29 -24.37 14.01 5.19
CA TRP A 29 -24.43 12.83 4.34
C TRP A 29 -23.47 12.88 3.15
N SER A 30 -23.33 14.05 2.53
CA SER A 30 -22.37 14.24 1.44
C SER A 30 -20.91 14.09 1.90
N GLY A 31 -20.59 14.56 3.10
CA GLY A 31 -19.29 14.37 3.73
C GLY A 31 -18.97 12.90 4.04
N GLN A 32 -19.91 12.16 4.59
CA GLN A 32 -19.75 10.73 4.88
C GLN A 32 -19.59 9.89 3.61
N SER A 33 -20.33 10.18 2.55
CA SER A 33 -20.22 9.46 1.29
C SER A 33 -18.82 9.58 0.67
N ARG A 34 -18.19 10.75 0.76
CA ARG A 34 -16.81 10.95 0.26
C ARG A 34 -15.78 10.15 1.07
N LEU A 35 -15.92 10.10 2.40
CA LEU A 35 -15.03 9.32 3.26
C LEU A 35 -15.17 7.81 3.01
N ILE A 36 -16.39 7.32 2.84
CA ILE A 36 -16.65 5.91 2.51
C ILE A 36 -16.05 5.56 1.15
N GLN A 37 -16.22 6.40 0.14
CA GLN A 37 -15.63 6.16 -1.18
C GLN A 37 -14.10 6.14 -1.15
N ALA A 38 -13.46 7.05 -0.42
CA ALA A 38 -12.01 7.08 -0.27
C ALA A 38 -11.49 5.81 0.44
N ASN A 39 -12.12 5.41 1.55
CA ASN A 39 -11.76 4.20 2.28
C ASN A 39 -12.00 2.93 1.47
N THR A 40 -13.09 2.87 0.70
CA THR A 40 -13.38 1.70 -0.16
C THR A 40 -12.37 1.59 -1.29
N ALA A 41 -11.96 2.70 -1.90
CA ALA A 41 -10.94 2.70 -2.95
C ALA A 41 -9.59 2.16 -2.41
N GLN A 42 -9.16 2.61 -1.23
CA GLN A 42 -7.95 2.09 -0.59
C GLN A 42 -8.08 0.59 -0.25
N GLN A 43 -9.20 0.15 0.30
CA GLN A 43 -9.41 -1.27 0.61
C GLN A 43 -9.39 -2.15 -0.64
N VAL A 44 -9.98 -1.70 -1.75
CA VAL A 44 -9.94 -2.42 -3.03
C VAL A 44 -8.51 -2.53 -3.55
N GLU A 45 -7.71 -1.48 -3.42
CA GLU A 45 -6.30 -1.50 -3.80
C GLU A 45 -5.50 -2.52 -2.97
N TYR A 46 -5.64 -2.51 -1.64
CA TYR A 46 -5.01 -3.50 -0.76
C TYR A 46 -5.46 -4.94 -1.06
N THR A 47 -6.73 -5.15 -1.34
CA THR A 47 -7.26 -6.51 -1.59
C THR A 47 -6.81 -7.04 -2.95
N ASN A 48 -6.57 -6.16 -3.92
CA ASN A 48 -6.15 -6.53 -5.26
C ASN A 48 -4.62 -6.63 -5.42
N THR A 49 -3.85 -6.18 -4.42
CA THR A 49 -2.40 -6.35 -4.42
C THR A 49 -2.05 -7.73 -3.87
N SER A 50 -1.43 -8.56 -4.67
CA SER A 50 -0.95 -9.88 -4.27
C SER A 50 0.39 -10.13 -4.92
N ILE A 51 1.36 -10.54 -4.12
CA ILE A 51 2.69 -10.91 -4.60
C ILE A 51 3.02 -12.33 -4.16
N SER A 52 3.78 -13.04 -4.97
CA SER A 52 4.25 -14.39 -4.68
C SER A 52 5.75 -14.49 -4.90
N ILE A 53 6.48 -14.83 -3.87
CA ILE A 53 7.92 -15.10 -3.97
C ILE A 53 8.09 -16.51 -4.51
N GLN A 54 9.03 -16.70 -5.43
CA GLN A 54 9.41 -18.00 -5.97
C GLN A 54 10.67 -18.52 -5.24
N PRO A 55 10.54 -19.23 -4.12
CA PRO A 55 11.69 -19.59 -3.28
C PRO A 55 12.68 -20.50 -3.99
N ASP A 56 12.21 -21.38 -4.86
CA ASP A 56 13.05 -22.32 -5.61
C ASP A 56 13.93 -21.64 -6.68
N ASN A 57 13.60 -20.40 -7.04
CA ASN A 57 14.30 -19.61 -8.05
C ASN A 57 15.19 -18.51 -7.43
N ILE A 58 15.29 -18.46 -6.10
CA ILE A 58 16.22 -17.56 -5.44
C ILE A 58 17.64 -18.04 -5.73
N ALA A 59 18.44 -17.16 -6.32
CA ALA A 59 19.80 -17.49 -6.76
C ALA A 59 20.83 -16.52 -6.17
N MET A 60 22.00 -17.06 -5.85
CA MET A 60 23.19 -16.27 -5.56
C MET A 60 24.07 -16.18 -6.78
N ASP A 61 24.77 -15.06 -6.94
CA ASP A 61 25.81 -14.95 -7.96
C ASP A 61 27.01 -15.86 -7.64
N LEU A 62 27.88 -16.09 -8.64
CA LEU A 62 29.05 -16.98 -8.51
C LEU A 62 30.04 -16.52 -7.41
N GLY A 63 30.00 -15.27 -7.03
CA GLY A 63 30.82 -14.69 -5.96
C GLY A 63 30.18 -14.71 -4.59
N CYS A 64 28.95 -15.21 -4.49
CA CYS A 64 28.13 -15.14 -3.26
C CYS A 64 28.00 -13.71 -2.71
N ASN A 65 28.02 -12.70 -3.58
CA ASN A 65 27.96 -11.30 -3.18
C ASN A 65 26.56 -10.70 -3.30
N THR A 66 25.72 -11.34 -4.11
CA THR A 66 24.38 -10.82 -4.42
C THR A 66 23.35 -11.94 -4.47
N LEU A 67 22.24 -11.71 -3.79
CA LEU A 67 21.04 -12.53 -3.87
C LEU A 67 20.10 -11.94 -4.92
N THR A 68 19.56 -12.77 -5.79
CA THR A 68 18.49 -12.40 -6.73
C THR A 68 17.24 -13.20 -6.37
N ALA A 69 16.15 -12.52 -6.13
CA ALA A 69 14.87 -13.11 -5.77
C ALA A 69 13.81 -12.71 -6.80
N PRO A 70 13.26 -13.67 -7.57
CA PRO A 70 12.11 -13.42 -8.44
C PRO A 70 10.84 -13.39 -7.62
N VAL A 71 10.02 -12.37 -7.87
CA VAL A 71 8.73 -12.15 -7.22
C VAL A 71 7.69 -11.84 -8.28
N ASP A 72 6.58 -12.58 -8.26
CA ASP A 72 5.48 -12.42 -9.20
C ASP A 72 4.43 -11.47 -8.64
N ASN A 73 3.96 -10.56 -9.47
CA ASN A 73 2.72 -9.82 -9.19
C ASN A 73 1.54 -10.70 -9.60
N THR A 74 0.98 -11.43 -8.64
CA THR A 74 -0.20 -12.27 -8.83
C THR A 74 -1.50 -11.52 -8.59
N GLY A 75 -1.42 -10.25 -8.20
CA GLY A 75 -2.54 -9.37 -8.00
C GLY A 75 -3.09 -8.77 -9.29
N GLN A 76 -3.97 -7.79 -9.12
CA GLN A 76 -4.58 -7.02 -10.20
C GLN A 76 -4.11 -5.56 -10.21
N THR A 77 -3.32 -5.17 -9.21
CA THR A 77 -2.84 -3.81 -9.03
C THR A 77 -1.44 -3.64 -9.61
N LEU A 78 -1.26 -2.56 -10.32
CA LEU A 78 0.02 -2.09 -10.82
C LEU A 78 0.84 -1.53 -9.65
N VAL A 79 2.12 -1.90 -9.54
CA VAL A 79 3.08 -1.29 -8.63
C VAL A 79 3.92 -0.28 -9.41
N ALA A 80 3.63 1.01 -9.21
CA ALA A 80 4.27 2.09 -9.94
C ALA A 80 5.57 2.60 -9.29
N SER A 81 5.73 2.42 -7.97
CA SER A 81 6.85 2.96 -7.21
C SER A 81 7.49 1.89 -6.32
N PHE A 82 8.72 1.49 -6.66
CA PHE A 82 9.51 0.58 -5.83
C PHE A 82 10.09 1.28 -4.59
N SER A 83 10.19 2.61 -4.61
CA SER A 83 10.73 3.40 -3.47
C SER A 83 9.79 3.44 -2.26
N GLU A 84 8.53 3.06 -2.46
CA GLU A 84 7.54 2.97 -1.39
C GLU A 84 7.36 1.53 -0.87
N MET A 85 8.15 0.59 -1.39
CA MET A 85 8.12 -0.81 -0.96
C MET A 85 9.14 -1.06 0.15
N ASP A 86 8.67 -1.73 1.19
CA ASP A 86 9.52 -2.26 2.25
C ASP A 86 9.89 -3.71 1.93
N LEU A 87 11.18 -4.03 1.99
CA LEU A 87 11.67 -5.39 1.91
C LEU A 87 12.21 -5.84 3.27
N LEU A 88 11.65 -6.91 3.79
CA LEU A 88 12.11 -7.52 5.03
C LEU A 88 12.85 -8.82 4.71
N ALA A 89 14.11 -8.91 5.13
CA ALA A 89 14.88 -10.13 5.06
C ALA A 89 14.85 -10.83 6.43
N ASP A 90 14.30 -12.04 6.46
CA ASP A 90 14.26 -12.90 7.64
C ASP A 90 15.17 -14.12 7.38
N TYR A 91 16.21 -14.29 8.19
CA TYR A 91 17.18 -15.38 8.05
C TYR A 91 17.73 -15.78 9.41
N THR A 92 18.34 -16.96 9.44
CA THR A 92 19.05 -17.47 10.63
C THR A 92 20.56 -17.27 10.41
N ASP A 93 21.21 -16.62 11.36
CA ASP A 93 22.66 -16.42 11.35
C ASP A 93 23.44 -17.72 11.67
N ALA A 94 24.77 -17.68 11.55
CA ALA A 94 25.63 -18.80 11.87
C ALA A 94 25.59 -19.23 13.35
N SER A 95 25.11 -18.33 14.22
CA SER A 95 24.94 -18.58 15.68
C SER A 95 23.54 -19.08 16.03
N THR A 96 22.71 -19.39 15.03
CA THR A 96 21.32 -19.85 15.14
C THR A 96 20.31 -18.81 15.66
N ASN A 97 20.67 -17.51 15.63
CA ASN A 97 19.74 -16.46 15.95
C ASN A 97 18.90 -16.11 14.72
N GLN A 98 17.62 -15.84 14.94
CA GLN A 98 16.76 -15.27 13.91
C GLN A 98 17.03 -13.78 13.78
N VAL A 99 17.33 -13.32 12.57
CA VAL A 99 17.62 -11.93 12.25
C VAL A 99 16.59 -11.44 11.24
N VAL A 100 15.97 -10.29 11.53
CA VAL A 100 15.04 -9.62 10.63
C VAL A 100 15.59 -8.24 10.31
N ASN A 101 15.91 -8.00 9.04
CA ASN A 101 16.43 -6.73 8.56
C ASN A 101 15.41 -6.04 7.65
N HIS A 102 15.22 -4.76 7.89
CA HIS A 102 14.52 -3.87 6.96
C HIS A 102 15.51 -3.32 5.95
N LEU A 103 15.19 -3.48 4.67
CA LEU A 103 16.06 -3.12 3.55
C LEU A 103 15.42 -1.98 2.76
N GLU A 104 16.17 -0.90 2.53
CA GLU A 104 15.71 0.28 1.81
C GLU A 104 16.03 0.18 0.32
N TYR A 105 15.10 0.65 -0.52
CA TYR A 105 15.29 0.70 -1.96
C TYR A 105 16.46 1.58 -2.34
N THR A 106 17.21 1.18 -3.37
CA THR A 106 18.47 1.77 -3.88
C THR A 106 19.67 1.73 -2.94
N THR A 107 19.47 1.65 -1.63
CA THR A 107 20.52 1.55 -0.63
C THR A 107 20.91 0.10 -0.38
N ASP A 108 19.93 -0.74 -0.07
CA ASP A 108 20.12 -2.12 0.34
C ASP A 108 19.61 -3.12 -0.68
N TRP A 109 18.68 -2.73 -1.53
CA TRP A 109 18.19 -3.54 -2.63
C TRP A 109 17.84 -2.72 -3.87
N THR A 110 17.82 -3.37 -5.02
CA THR A 110 17.47 -2.74 -6.30
C THR A 110 16.60 -3.68 -7.13
N LEU A 111 15.83 -3.09 -8.06
CA LEU A 111 15.19 -3.85 -9.13
C LEU A 111 16.21 -4.16 -10.21
N ALA A 112 16.44 -5.45 -10.50
CA ALA A 112 17.33 -5.88 -11.56
C ALA A 112 16.64 -5.91 -12.93
N SER A 113 15.42 -6.43 -12.98
CA SER A 113 14.63 -6.51 -14.21
C SER A 113 13.15 -6.79 -13.91
N LEU A 114 12.30 -6.42 -14.88
CA LEU A 114 10.91 -6.85 -14.98
C LEU A 114 10.75 -7.78 -16.18
N SER A 115 9.92 -8.81 -16.07
CA SER A 115 9.67 -9.75 -17.16
C SER A 115 8.28 -10.35 -17.11
N PRO A 116 7.52 -10.30 -18.21
CA PRO A 116 7.78 -9.51 -19.41
C PRO A 116 7.45 -8.02 -19.18
N ASP A 117 8.34 -7.11 -19.45
CA ASP A 117 8.12 -5.66 -19.34
C ASP A 117 7.52 -5.13 -20.66
N THR A 118 6.26 -5.53 -20.93
CA THR A 118 5.57 -5.25 -22.20
C THR A 118 4.44 -4.25 -22.09
N ARG A 119 3.90 -4.08 -20.89
CA ARG A 119 2.86 -3.10 -20.58
C ARG A 119 3.48 -2.08 -19.65
N ASP A 120 3.18 -0.82 -19.78
CA ASP A 120 3.64 0.27 -18.90
C ASP A 120 5.12 0.10 -18.45
N PRO A 121 6.12 0.33 -19.34
CA PRO A 121 7.51 0.02 -19.09
C PRO A 121 8.05 0.61 -17.78
N ASN A 122 8.86 -0.17 -17.06
CA ASN A 122 9.42 0.14 -15.73
C ASN A 122 8.39 0.21 -14.60
N GLN A 123 7.19 -0.32 -14.81
CA GLN A 123 6.18 -0.50 -13.78
C GLN A 123 5.87 -1.99 -13.65
N TRP A 124 5.68 -2.46 -12.43
CA TRP A 124 5.44 -3.87 -12.19
C TRP A 124 3.95 -4.20 -12.35
N ASN A 125 3.60 -4.64 -13.53
CA ASN A 125 2.23 -4.95 -13.90
C ASN A 125 1.77 -6.32 -13.37
N PRO A 126 0.44 -6.53 -13.30
CA PRO A 126 -0.11 -7.86 -13.06
C PRO A 126 0.45 -8.93 -14.02
N ALA A 127 0.76 -10.11 -13.48
CA ALA A 127 1.36 -11.23 -14.18
C ALA A 127 2.82 -11.01 -14.68
N GLU A 128 3.50 -9.99 -14.19
CA GLU A 128 4.92 -9.78 -14.42
C GLU A 128 5.75 -10.23 -13.22
N THR A 129 6.98 -10.68 -13.49
CA THR A 129 7.96 -11.04 -12.48
C THR A 129 8.98 -9.93 -12.30
N ALA A 130 9.14 -9.44 -11.08
CA ALA A 130 10.20 -8.53 -10.69
C ALA A 130 11.38 -9.32 -10.11
N ASN A 131 12.58 -9.10 -10.60
CA ASN A 131 13.79 -9.66 -10.04
C ASN A 131 14.44 -8.65 -9.10
N PHE A 132 14.35 -8.92 -7.81
CA PHE A 132 14.98 -8.10 -6.77
C PHE A 132 16.40 -8.54 -6.52
N LYS A 133 17.30 -7.58 -6.38
CA LYS A 133 18.72 -7.79 -6.18
C LYS A 133 19.15 -7.19 -4.84
N VAL A 134 19.66 -8.05 -3.95
CA VAL A 134 20.09 -7.70 -2.60
C VAL A 134 21.58 -8.04 -2.45
N PRO A 135 22.47 -7.05 -2.20
CA PRO A 135 23.86 -7.34 -1.84
C PRO A 135 23.93 -8.06 -0.50
N ILE A 136 24.60 -9.21 -0.44
CA ILE A 136 24.71 -10.04 0.76
C ILE A 136 25.45 -9.30 1.89
N SER A 137 26.38 -8.42 1.54
CA SER A 137 27.04 -7.56 2.53
C SER A 137 26.07 -6.72 3.35
N ARG A 138 24.87 -6.42 2.82
CA ARG A 138 23.84 -5.70 3.55
C ARG A 138 23.07 -6.60 4.51
N LEU A 139 22.97 -7.89 4.23
CA LEU A 139 22.40 -8.87 5.14
C LEU A 139 23.30 -9.19 6.32
N ILE A 140 24.63 -9.20 6.10
CA ILE A 140 25.63 -9.61 7.10
C ILE A 140 26.11 -8.44 7.97
N GLN A 141 26.02 -7.19 7.50
CA GLN A 141 26.55 -6.01 8.22
C GLN A 141 25.94 -5.77 9.61
N PHE A 142 24.80 -6.33 9.88
CA PHE A 142 24.11 -6.16 11.18
C PHE A 142 24.57 -7.13 12.25
N ASP A 143 25.31 -8.18 11.90
CA ASP A 143 25.82 -9.18 12.85
C ASP A 143 27.17 -8.76 13.50
N SER A 144 27.88 -7.79 12.93
CA SER A 144 29.18 -7.36 13.45
C SER A 144 29.16 -6.22 14.48
N SER A 145 27.98 -5.67 14.81
CA SER A 145 27.82 -4.60 15.81
C SER A 145 27.40 -5.08 17.21
N GLY A 146 27.34 -6.37 17.41
CA GLY A 146 26.94 -7.03 18.66
C GLY A 146 28.13 -7.55 19.47
N THR A 147 29.09 -6.67 19.84
CA THR A 147 30.02 -6.93 20.97
C THR A 147 30.02 -5.75 21.90
#